data_3523d23db338f9d50c0bd00ebbfe7d2d
#
_entry.id   3523d23db338f9d50c0bd00ebbfe7d2d
#
_cell.length_a   1.000
_cell.length_b   1.000
_cell.length_c   1.000
_cell.angle_alpha   90.00
_cell.angle_beta   90.00
_cell.angle_gamma   90.00
#
_symmetry.space_group_name_H-M   'P 1'
#
loop_
_entity.id
_entity.type
_entity.pdbx_description
1 polymer ?
#
loop_
_entity_poly.entity_id
_entity_poly.type
_entity_poly.pdbx_seq_one_letter_code
_entity_poly.pdbx_strand_id
1 'polypeptide(L)'
;MKLGVVDVGGGMRGIYAAGVMDRCLAEDIIFDCCIGVSAGSANMVSYISGQHGRNHTFYTQYAFRKEYASFDSYVKNHNYANLDYVYSTLSNHDGENPVDYEAFAANPTEFTVVACNADDGSTKYFDKSDVGYDNYDIMKASSAVPVACEPYVIDGVPYYDGGIADPIPVQKAIDDGYDRIVVILTRPKDTVREQKKDIGPATILKRTHPEAAEKLMNRYQTYNDEVALAKEYEKDGRVLILAPESMYGLNTLSKSFEGLERMYRAGYAAAAAIPAFLES
;
A
#
# COMPACT_ATOMS: atom_id res chain seq x y z
N MET A 1 -0.80 -22.51 12.61
CA MET A 1 -1.63 -21.33 12.31
C MET A 1 -0.76 -20.38 11.51
N LYS A 2 -1.19 -20.02 10.30
CA LYS A 2 -0.49 -19.05 9.44
C LYS A 2 -1.13 -17.67 9.56
N LEU A 3 -0.31 -16.66 9.79
CA LEU A 3 -0.73 -15.27 10.01
C LEU A 3 -0.36 -14.41 8.80
N GLY A 4 -1.38 -13.80 8.18
CA GLY A 4 -1.21 -12.82 7.10
C GLY A 4 -1.48 -11.40 7.56
N VAL A 5 -0.88 -10.42 6.88
CA VAL A 5 -1.23 -9.01 7.01
C VAL A 5 -1.43 -8.38 5.64
N VAL A 6 -2.48 -7.56 5.51
CA VAL A 6 -2.83 -6.81 4.30
C VAL A 6 -2.77 -5.32 4.61
N ASP A 7 -1.91 -4.57 3.92
CA ASP A 7 -1.90 -3.10 3.95
C ASP A 7 -2.44 -2.54 2.63
N VAL A 8 -3.59 -1.88 2.70
CA VAL A 8 -4.28 -1.34 1.53
C VAL A 8 -3.66 -0.04 0.99
N GLY A 9 -2.64 0.49 1.64
CA GLY A 9 -1.96 1.70 1.23
C GLY A 9 -2.86 2.94 1.25
N GLY A 10 -2.71 3.79 0.22
CA GLY A 10 -3.53 5.00 0.06
C GLY A 10 -2.73 6.29 0.12
N GLY A 11 -1.51 6.30 -0.40
CA GLY A 11 -0.61 7.45 -0.41
C GLY A 11 -0.27 7.90 1.00
N MET A 12 -0.38 9.21 1.29
CA MET A 12 0.00 9.78 2.59
C MET A 12 -0.76 9.19 3.79
N ARG A 13 -1.96 8.60 3.58
CA ARG A 13 -2.68 7.91 4.64
C ARG A 13 -2.03 6.58 5.04
N GLY A 14 -1.15 6.02 4.20
CA GLY A 14 -0.37 4.82 4.50
C GLY A 14 0.48 4.92 5.77
N ILE A 15 0.71 6.14 6.27
CA ILE A 15 1.39 6.37 7.55
C ILE A 15 0.66 5.71 8.74
N TYR A 16 -0.64 5.45 8.64
CA TYR A 16 -1.37 4.67 9.64
C TYR A 16 -0.81 3.26 9.75
N ALA A 17 -0.66 2.58 8.61
CA ALA A 17 -0.08 1.25 8.56
C ALA A 17 1.40 1.25 8.96
N ALA A 18 2.16 2.32 8.62
CA ALA A 18 3.53 2.48 9.14
C ALA A 18 3.57 2.45 10.68
N GLY A 19 2.61 3.11 11.34
CA GLY A 19 2.49 3.04 12.81
C GLY A 19 2.14 1.63 13.32
N VAL A 20 1.23 0.92 12.63
CA VAL A 20 0.90 -0.48 12.96
C VAL A 20 2.15 -1.37 12.84
N MET A 21 2.88 -1.29 11.73
CA MET A 21 4.06 -2.10 11.48
C MET A 21 5.21 -1.79 12.43
N ASP A 22 5.43 -0.53 12.76
CA ASP A 22 6.46 -0.14 13.74
C ASP A 22 6.15 -0.71 15.14
N ARG A 23 4.88 -0.79 15.54
CA ARG A 23 4.52 -1.47 16.77
C ARG A 23 4.71 -2.97 16.68
N CYS A 24 4.36 -3.59 15.56
CA CYS A 24 4.62 -5.02 15.35
C CYS A 24 6.10 -5.35 15.49
N LEU A 25 6.99 -4.50 14.94
CA LEU A 25 8.43 -4.65 15.14
C LEU A 25 8.86 -4.48 16.61
N ALA A 26 8.28 -3.50 17.32
CA ALA A 26 8.61 -3.24 18.72
C ALA A 26 8.13 -4.35 19.69
N GLU A 27 7.12 -5.13 19.30
CA GLU A 27 6.54 -6.22 20.09
C GLU A 27 6.87 -7.61 19.53
N ASP A 28 7.82 -7.72 18.58
CA ASP A 28 8.24 -8.97 17.93
C ASP A 28 7.06 -9.77 17.34
N ILE A 29 6.02 -9.08 16.85
CA ILE A 29 4.90 -9.72 16.15
C ILE A 29 5.35 -10.05 14.73
N ILE A 30 5.34 -11.35 14.39
CA ILE A 30 5.81 -11.85 13.10
C ILE A 30 4.62 -12.33 12.27
N PHE A 31 4.56 -11.89 11.01
CA PHE A 31 3.61 -12.37 10.00
C PHE A 31 4.29 -13.36 9.07
N ASP A 32 3.57 -14.44 8.71
CA ASP A 32 4.04 -15.40 7.69
C ASP A 32 3.97 -14.81 6.28
N CYS A 33 3.01 -13.89 6.04
CA CYS A 33 2.89 -13.18 4.77
C CYS A 33 2.48 -11.72 4.95
N CYS A 34 3.05 -10.86 4.12
CA CYS A 34 2.71 -9.46 3.96
C CYS A 34 2.19 -9.20 2.55
N ILE A 35 0.95 -8.71 2.41
CA ILE A 35 0.37 -8.28 1.14
C ILE A 35 0.26 -6.76 1.16
N GLY A 36 0.91 -6.09 0.23
CA GLY A 36 0.93 -4.62 0.12
C GLY A 36 0.31 -4.11 -1.17
N VAL A 37 -0.52 -3.06 -1.05
CA VAL A 37 -1.10 -2.33 -2.17
C VAL A 37 -0.59 -0.89 -2.15
N SER A 38 -0.05 -0.40 -3.27
CA SER A 38 0.41 0.99 -3.35
C SER A 38 1.45 1.33 -2.27
N ALA A 39 1.26 2.40 -1.51
CA ALA A 39 2.11 2.76 -0.37
C ALA A 39 2.25 1.64 0.69
N GLY A 40 1.29 0.71 0.75
CA GLY A 40 1.34 -0.45 1.64
C GLY A 40 2.49 -1.39 1.31
N SER A 41 2.86 -1.52 0.05
CA SER A 41 4.02 -2.33 -0.34
C SER A 41 5.33 -1.81 0.26
N ALA A 42 5.52 -0.50 0.30
CA ALA A 42 6.68 0.13 0.93
C ALA A 42 6.71 -0.05 2.46
N ASN A 43 5.53 0.03 3.11
CA ASN A 43 5.42 -0.23 4.54
C ASN A 43 5.85 -1.66 4.88
N MET A 44 5.39 -2.63 4.07
CA MET A 44 5.73 -4.05 4.28
C MET A 44 7.20 -4.35 4.04
N VAL A 45 7.84 -3.75 3.02
CA VAL A 45 9.29 -3.90 2.80
C VAL A 45 10.06 -3.45 4.04
N SER A 46 9.73 -2.29 4.61
CA SER A 46 10.42 -1.77 5.81
C SER A 46 10.20 -2.66 7.03
N TYR A 47 8.99 -3.22 7.18
CA TYR A 47 8.69 -4.20 8.24
C TYR A 47 9.49 -5.49 8.06
N ILE A 48 9.49 -6.10 6.88
CA ILE A 48 10.22 -7.35 6.58
C ILE A 48 11.72 -7.16 6.77
N SER A 49 12.25 -5.97 6.46
CA SER A 49 13.65 -5.60 6.68
C SER A 49 13.98 -5.28 8.14
N GLY A 50 13.02 -5.29 9.07
CA GLY A 50 13.23 -4.94 10.47
C GLY A 50 13.53 -3.45 10.72
N GLN A 51 13.22 -2.56 9.78
CA GLN A 51 13.60 -1.15 9.83
C GLN A 51 12.54 -0.27 10.50
N HIS A 52 12.49 -0.32 11.83
CA HIS A 52 11.61 0.52 12.66
C HIS A 52 11.81 2.02 12.36
N GLY A 53 10.73 2.77 12.18
CA GLY A 53 10.73 4.21 11.94
C GLY A 53 11.13 4.63 10.52
N ARG A 54 11.55 3.73 9.64
CA ARG A 54 11.94 4.04 8.27
C ARG A 54 10.80 4.72 7.51
N ASN A 55 9.61 4.14 7.54
CA ASN A 55 8.43 4.70 6.87
C ASN A 55 7.97 6.01 7.50
N HIS A 56 8.01 6.12 8.83
CA HIS A 56 7.68 7.38 9.53
C HIS A 56 8.56 8.53 9.01
N THR A 57 9.86 8.32 8.90
CA THR A 57 10.80 9.30 8.34
C THR A 57 10.43 9.68 6.91
N PHE A 58 10.07 8.70 6.07
CA PHE A 58 9.61 8.97 4.71
C PHE A 58 8.39 9.90 4.69
N TYR A 59 7.33 9.57 5.41
CA TYR A 59 6.09 10.34 5.40
C TYR A 59 6.21 11.73 6.04
N THR A 60 7.07 11.89 7.06
CA THR A 60 7.18 13.13 7.84
C THR A 60 8.31 14.05 7.37
N GLN A 61 9.25 13.55 6.58
CA GLN A 61 10.40 14.32 6.11
C GLN A 61 10.52 14.33 4.58
N TYR A 62 10.76 13.15 3.96
CA TYR A 62 11.04 13.09 2.53
C TYR A 62 9.83 13.43 1.66
N ALA A 63 8.62 13.06 2.09
CA ALA A 63 7.41 13.41 1.37
C ALA A 63 7.17 14.92 1.25
N PHE A 64 7.78 15.75 2.11
CA PHE A 64 7.70 17.22 2.03
C PHE A 64 8.70 17.83 1.06
N ARG A 65 9.65 17.10 0.57
CA ARG A 65 10.66 17.58 -0.39
C ARG A 65 10.02 17.81 -1.77
N LYS A 66 10.58 18.75 -2.53
CA LYS A 66 10.11 19.06 -3.89
C LYS A 66 10.32 17.91 -4.86
N GLU A 67 11.36 17.13 -4.62
CA GLU A 67 11.75 15.95 -5.42
C GLU A 67 10.70 14.83 -5.33
N TYR A 68 9.96 14.74 -4.22
CA TYR A 68 8.92 13.72 -4.04
C TYR A 68 7.72 13.95 -4.95
N ALA A 69 7.17 15.18 -4.95
CA ALA A 69 6.01 15.51 -5.75
C ALA A 69 5.97 17.01 -6.04
N SER A 70 5.90 17.37 -7.31
CA SER A 70 5.80 18.75 -7.73
C SER A 70 5.01 18.88 -9.03
N PHE A 71 4.38 20.06 -9.19
CA PHE A 71 3.71 20.40 -10.43
C PHE A 71 4.70 20.53 -11.60
N ASP A 72 5.94 20.98 -11.32
CA ASP A 72 7.00 21.07 -12.32
C ASP A 72 7.38 19.67 -12.85
N SER A 73 7.40 18.65 -11.99
CA SER A 73 7.62 17.26 -12.39
C SER A 73 6.48 16.74 -13.27
N TYR A 74 5.24 17.07 -12.92
CA TYR A 74 4.09 16.70 -13.73
C TYR A 74 4.13 17.30 -15.13
N VAL A 75 4.49 18.59 -15.26
CA VAL A 75 4.59 19.26 -16.55
C VAL A 75 5.73 18.71 -17.41
N LYS A 76 6.85 18.30 -16.80
CA LYS A 76 8.03 17.80 -17.52
C LYS A 76 7.94 16.32 -17.87
N ASN A 77 7.43 15.50 -16.98
CA ASN A 77 7.57 14.04 -17.05
C ASN A 77 6.21 13.31 -16.98
N HIS A 78 5.08 14.03 -16.93
CA HIS A 78 3.74 13.48 -16.71
C HIS A 78 3.59 12.67 -15.41
N ASN A 79 4.52 12.86 -14.45
CA ASN A 79 4.54 12.22 -13.15
C ASN A 79 4.47 13.27 -12.04
N TYR A 80 3.33 13.34 -11.33
CA TYR A 80 3.18 14.21 -10.16
C TYR A 80 3.99 13.66 -8.97
N ALA A 81 3.88 12.35 -8.71
CA ALA A 81 4.71 11.66 -7.73
C ALA A 81 5.93 11.04 -8.41
N ASN A 82 7.11 11.36 -7.90
CA ASN A 82 8.36 10.83 -8.43
C ASN A 82 8.68 9.47 -7.76
N LEU A 83 8.21 8.40 -8.38
CA LEU A 83 8.40 7.04 -7.88
C LEU A 83 9.88 6.63 -7.87
N ASP A 84 10.68 7.11 -8.83
CA ASP A 84 12.12 6.85 -8.85
C ASP A 84 12.84 7.55 -7.70
N TYR A 85 12.40 8.75 -7.31
CA TYR A 85 12.95 9.40 -6.12
C TYR A 85 12.72 8.57 -4.86
N VAL A 86 11.50 8.04 -4.70
CA VAL A 86 11.12 7.22 -3.54
C VAL A 86 11.82 5.87 -3.53
N TYR A 87 11.65 5.12 -4.62
CA TYR A 87 12.00 3.70 -4.65
C TYR A 87 13.38 3.42 -5.24
N SER A 88 14.08 4.43 -5.78
CA SER A 88 15.47 4.30 -6.21
C SER A 88 16.35 5.29 -5.46
N THR A 89 16.22 6.60 -5.68
CA THR A 89 17.15 7.60 -5.11
C THR A 89 17.25 7.55 -3.60
N LEU A 90 16.14 7.35 -2.88
CA LEU A 90 16.15 7.26 -1.42
C LEU A 90 16.43 5.84 -0.92
N SER A 91 15.96 4.82 -1.65
CA SER A 91 15.84 3.45 -1.14
C SER A 91 16.95 2.50 -1.59
N ASN A 92 17.72 2.84 -2.64
CA ASN A 92 18.88 2.07 -3.04
C ASN A 92 20.00 2.14 -1.97
N HIS A 93 20.94 1.24 -2.04
CA HIS A 93 21.99 1.07 -1.03
C HIS A 93 22.81 2.34 -0.74
N ASP A 94 22.96 3.23 -1.72
CA ASP A 94 23.64 4.53 -1.62
C ASP A 94 22.70 5.70 -1.34
N GLY A 95 21.41 5.43 -1.15
CA GLY A 95 20.40 6.43 -0.86
C GLY A 95 20.41 6.92 0.59
N GLU A 96 19.64 7.96 0.86
CA GLU A 96 19.51 8.56 2.20
C GLU A 96 18.72 7.69 3.20
N ASN A 97 17.86 6.80 2.69
CA ASN A 97 16.99 5.94 3.48
C ASN A 97 16.93 4.52 2.86
N PRO A 98 18.09 3.84 2.78
CA PRO A 98 18.21 2.59 2.06
C PRO A 98 17.33 1.50 2.66
N VAL A 99 16.85 0.60 1.81
CA VAL A 99 16.29 -0.67 2.26
C VAL A 99 17.43 -1.59 2.66
N ASP A 100 17.32 -2.20 3.84
CA ASP A 100 18.20 -3.31 4.20
C ASP A 100 17.77 -4.55 3.41
N TYR A 101 18.29 -4.64 2.18
CA TYR A 101 17.94 -5.73 1.27
C TYR A 101 18.41 -7.09 1.79
N GLU A 102 19.56 -7.15 2.47
CA GLU A 102 20.07 -8.41 3.02
C GLU A 102 19.13 -8.95 4.10
N ALA A 103 18.70 -8.08 5.03
CA ALA A 103 17.69 -8.44 6.03
C ALA A 103 16.34 -8.81 5.40
N PHE A 104 15.89 -8.05 4.39
CA PHE A 104 14.67 -8.36 3.62
C PHE A 104 14.75 -9.73 2.98
N ALA A 105 15.82 -10.02 2.24
CA ALA A 105 15.99 -11.28 1.52
C ALA A 105 16.09 -12.49 2.46
N ALA A 106 16.79 -12.34 3.59
CA ALA A 106 16.98 -13.39 4.59
C ALA A 106 15.71 -13.70 5.43
N ASN A 107 14.78 -12.74 5.53
CA ASN A 107 13.55 -12.92 6.31
C ASN A 107 12.64 -13.97 5.65
N PRO A 108 12.10 -14.97 6.38
CA PRO A 108 11.25 -16.02 5.80
C PRO A 108 9.84 -15.54 5.41
N THR A 109 9.40 -14.37 5.86
CA THR A 109 8.08 -13.82 5.56
C THR A 109 7.84 -13.73 4.04
N GLU A 110 6.74 -14.32 3.58
CA GLU A 110 6.28 -14.18 2.20
C GLU A 110 5.84 -12.73 1.94
N PHE A 111 6.07 -12.25 0.72
CA PHE A 111 5.73 -10.88 0.35
C PHE A 111 4.99 -10.85 -0.99
N THR A 112 3.84 -10.19 -1.02
CA THR A 112 3.04 -10.01 -2.21
C THR A 112 2.76 -8.53 -2.44
N VAL A 113 2.97 -8.08 -3.68
CA VAL A 113 2.67 -6.70 -4.12
C VAL A 113 1.59 -6.75 -5.21
N VAL A 114 0.53 -5.97 -5.00
CA VAL A 114 -0.60 -5.92 -5.94
C VAL A 114 -0.40 -4.80 -6.95
N ALA A 115 -0.57 -5.09 -8.23
CA ALA A 115 -0.60 -4.10 -9.30
C ALA A 115 -1.74 -4.41 -10.28
N CYS A 116 -2.14 -3.40 -11.07
CA CYS A 116 -3.12 -3.54 -12.15
C CYS A 116 -2.40 -3.53 -13.48
N ASN A 117 -2.52 -4.59 -14.28
CA ASN A 117 -2.06 -4.59 -15.67
C ASN A 117 -2.84 -3.53 -16.45
N ALA A 118 -2.13 -2.58 -17.07
CA ALA A 118 -2.77 -1.46 -17.76
C ALA A 118 -3.42 -1.88 -19.08
N ASP A 119 -2.94 -2.95 -19.73
CA ASP A 119 -3.42 -3.39 -21.03
C ASP A 119 -4.75 -4.15 -20.95
N ASP A 120 -4.90 -5.02 -19.93
CA ASP A 120 -6.08 -5.90 -19.82
C ASP A 120 -6.89 -5.69 -18.52
N GLY A 121 -6.45 -4.81 -17.62
CA GLY A 121 -7.11 -4.55 -16.33
C GLY A 121 -7.01 -5.68 -15.31
N SER A 122 -6.25 -6.75 -15.59
CA SER A 122 -6.09 -7.87 -14.67
C SER A 122 -5.29 -7.49 -13.43
N THR A 123 -5.58 -8.17 -12.31
CA THR A 123 -4.76 -8.05 -11.10
C THR A 123 -3.49 -8.86 -11.26
N LYS A 124 -2.34 -8.23 -11.06
CA LYS A 124 -1.04 -8.89 -10.96
C LYS A 124 -0.62 -8.93 -9.49
N TYR A 125 -0.28 -10.11 -9.03
CA TYR A 125 0.40 -10.32 -7.75
C TYR A 125 1.86 -10.64 -8.05
N PHE A 126 2.73 -9.71 -7.69
CA PHE A 126 4.18 -9.93 -7.68
C PHE A 126 4.55 -10.57 -6.35
N ASP A 127 5.59 -11.37 -6.34
CA ASP A 127 6.08 -12.03 -5.12
C ASP A 127 7.46 -11.48 -4.68
N LYS A 128 7.95 -12.02 -3.58
CA LYS A 128 9.22 -11.61 -2.98
C LYS A 128 10.41 -11.77 -3.92
N SER A 129 10.38 -12.75 -4.83
CA SER A 129 11.47 -13.00 -5.79
C SER A 129 11.56 -11.95 -6.89
N ASP A 130 10.50 -11.15 -7.08
CA ASP A 130 10.49 -10.01 -8.01
C ASP A 130 11.21 -8.76 -7.43
N VAL A 131 11.65 -8.81 -6.15
CA VAL A 131 12.46 -7.76 -5.51
C VAL A 131 13.93 -8.14 -5.58
N GLY A 132 14.73 -7.28 -6.21
CA GLY A 132 16.18 -7.44 -6.30
C GLY A 132 16.96 -6.42 -5.47
N TYR A 133 18.27 -6.61 -5.36
CA TYR A 133 19.15 -5.59 -4.81
C TYR A 133 19.07 -4.32 -5.64
N ASP A 134 18.71 -3.19 -5.00
CA ASP A 134 18.45 -1.91 -5.67
C ASP A 134 17.37 -1.96 -6.78
N ASN A 135 16.54 -2.98 -6.76
CA ASN A 135 15.43 -3.12 -7.69
C ASN A 135 14.10 -3.26 -6.93
N TYR A 136 13.36 -2.16 -6.86
CA TYR A 136 12.08 -2.03 -6.19
C TYR A 136 10.96 -1.67 -7.19
N ASP A 137 11.06 -2.15 -8.41
CA ASP A 137 10.18 -1.79 -9.53
C ASP A 137 8.73 -2.24 -9.31
N ILE A 138 8.51 -3.37 -8.65
CA ILE A 138 7.16 -3.83 -8.31
C ILE A 138 6.42 -2.86 -7.37
N MET A 139 7.13 -2.16 -6.46
CA MET A 139 6.54 -1.12 -5.63
C MET A 139 6.22 0.14 -6.43
N LYS A 140 7.05 0.49 -7.44
CA LYS A 140 6.75 1.58 -8.37
C LYS A 140 5.49 1.27 -9.17
N ALA A 141 5.38 0.05 -9.73
CA ALA A 141 4.21 -0.43 -10.45
C ALA A 141 2.94 -0.35 -9.59
N SER A 142 3.01 -0.87 -8.36
CA SER A 142 1.90 -0.83 -7.39
C SER A 142 1.50 0.58 -6.97
N SER A 143 2.38 1.58 -7.12
CA SER A 143 2.17 2.97 -6.70
C SER A 143 1.90 3.93 -7.86
N ALA A 144 1.87 3.47 -9.10
CA ALA A 144 1.64 4.29 -10.29
C ALA A 144 0.14 4.65 -10.43
N VAL A 145 -0.28 5.73 -9.76
CA VAL A 145 -1.69 6.18 -9.76
C VAL A 145 -2.04 6.81 -11.11
N PRO A 146 -3.07 6.32 -11.83
CA PRO A 146 -3.48 6.89 -13.12
C PRO A 146 -3.71 8.40 -13.07
N VAL A 147 -3.37 9.08 -14.15
CA VAL A 147 -3.44 10.54 -14.33
C VAL A 147 -2.41 11.30 -13.50
N ALA A 148 -2.05 10.80 -12.32
CA ALA A 148 -0.95 11.38 -11.53
C ALA A 148 0.43 10.84 -11.94
N CYS A 149 0.47 9.63 -12.53
CA CYS A 149 1.68 8.98 -13.04
C CYS A 149 1.38 8.27 -14.36
N GLU A 150 2.40 8.17 -15.22
CA GLU A 150 2.41 7.18 -16.30
C GLU A 150 2.44 5.76 -15.73
N PRO A 151 1.99 4.73 -16.48
CA PRO A 151 2.10 3.36 -16.02
C PRO A 151 3.58 2.96 -15.93
N TYR A 152 3.93 2.20 -14.89
CA TYR A 152 5.28 1.69 -14.73
C TYR A 152 5.44 0.39 -15.51
N VAL A 153 6.49 0.29 -16.33
CA VAL A 153 6.70 -0.86 -17.23
C VAL A 153 7.69 -1.84 -16.60
N ILE A 154 7.26 -3.10 -16.44
CA ILE A 154 8.11 -4.23 -16.03
C ILE A 154 8.04 -5.29 -17.14
N ASP A 155 9.18 -5.71 -17.66
CA ASP A 155 9.29 -6.72 -18.72
C ASP A 155 8.39 -6.46 -19.94
N GLY A 156 8.22 -5.18 -20.30
CA GLY A 156 7.40 -4.74 -21.42
C GLY A 156 5.89 -4.65 -21.13
N VAL A 157 5.45 -4.98 -19.94
CA VAL A 157 4.05 -4.87 -19.50
C VAL A 157 3.86 -3.62 -18.67
N PRO A 158 2.92 -2.71 -19.02
CA PRO A 158 2.62 -1.52 -18.24
C PRO A 158 1.70 -1.86 -17.06
N TYR A 159 1.99 -1.28 -15.88
CA TYR A 159 1.22 -1.46 -14.66
C TYR A 159 0.81 -0.13 -14.03
N TYR A 160 -0.38 -0.12 -13.46
CA TYR A 160 -0.89 0.91 -12.58
C TYR A 160 -1.06 0.41 -11.15
N ASP A 161 -1.36 1.34 -10.22
CA ASP A 161 -1.61 1.11 -8.81
C ASP A 161 -2.60 -0.05 -8.59
N GLY A 162 -2.21 -1.00 -7.74
CA GLY A 162 -2.98 -2.21 -7.44
C GLY A 162 -4.37 -1.92 -6.87
N GLY A 163 -4.54 -0.78 -6.18
CA GLY A 163 -5.83 -0.33 -5.67
C GLY A 163 -6.88 -0.02 -6.73
N ILE A 164 -6.56 -0.17 -8.03
CA ILE A 164 -7.53 -0.12 -9.12
C ILE A 164 -8.23 -1.48 -9.28
N ALA A 165 -7.47 -2.57 -9.20
CA ALA A 165 -7.93 -3.91 -9.53
C ALA A 165 -8.34 -4.72 -8.29
N ASP A 166 -7.55 -4.64 -7.21
CA ASP A 166 -7.76 -5.36 -5.94
C ASP A 166 -7.33 -4.47 -4.76
N PRO A 167 -8.19 -3.52 -4.35
CA PRO A 167 -7.84 -2.52 -3.34
C PRO A 167 -7.68 -3.08 -1.92
N ILE A 168 -8.34 -4.20 -1.59
CA ILE A 168 -8.27 -4.85 -0.27
C ILE A 168 -8.17 -6.36 -0.48
N PRO A 169 -6.97 -6.90 -0.77
CA PRO A 169 -6.75 -8.30 -1.18
C PRO A 169 -6.97 -9.31 -0.04
N VAL A 170 -8.09 -9.18 0.69
CA VAL A 170 -8.44 -10.11 1.77
C VAL A 170 -8.80 -11.50 1.22
N GLN A 171 -9.49 -11.57 0.06
CA GLN A 171 -9.81 -12.85 -0.57
C GLN A 171 -8.52 -13.58 -1.00
N LYS A 172 -7.56 -12.85 -1.56
CA LYS A 172 -6.23 -13.41 -1.90
C LYS A 172 -5.56 -14.04 -0.69
N ALA A 173 -5.54 -13.35 0.45
CA ALA A 173 -4.96 -13.89 1.68
C ALA A 173 -5.70 -15.15 2.17
N ILE A 174 -7.02 -15.21 2.02
CA ILE A 174 -7.84 -16.38 2.34
C ILE A 174 -7.51 -17.57 1.41
N ASP A 175 -7.43 -17.30 0.11
CA ASP A 175 -7.16 -18.31 -0.92
C ASP A 175 -5.74 -18.88 -0.80
N ASP A 176 -4.78 -18.08 -0.35
CA ASP A 176 -3.41 -18.50 -0.04
C ASP A 176 -3.31 -19.33 1.26
N GLY A 177 -4.43 -19.49 1.97
CA GLY A 177 -4.52 -20.39 3.12
C GLY A 177 -4.03 -19.82 4.44
N TYR A 178 -4.10 -18.48 4.64
CA TYR A 178 -3.81 -17.86 5.93
C TYR A 178 -5.00 -18.02 6.88
N ASP A 179 -4.72 -18.48 8.09
CA ASP A 179 -5.74 -18.80 9.10
C ASP A 179 -6.27 -17.54 9.78
N ARG A 180 -5.36 -16.60 10.04
CA ARG A 180 -5.62 -15.30 10.68
C ARG A 180 -5.04 -14.18 9.83
N ILE A 181 -5.81 -13.13 9.61
CA ILE A 181 -5.41 -12.02 8.73
C ILE A 181 -5.67 -10.68 9.43
N VAL A 182 -4.63 -9.85 9.53
CA VAL A 182 -4.77 -8.46 9.93
C VAL A 182 -4.96 -7.61 8.68
N VAL A 183 -6.09 -6.93 8.54
CA VAL A 183 -6.37 -6.00 7.43
C VAL A 183 -6.23 -4.58 7.94
N ILE A 184 -5.30 -3.83 7.37
CA ILE A 184 -5.01 -2.45 7.76
C ILE A 184 -5.63 -1.51 6.72
N LEU A 185 -6.78 -0.93 7.08
CA LEU A 185 -7.43 0.11 6.30
C LEU A 185 -6.83 1.49 6.64
N THR A 186 -6.79 2.39 5.66
CA THR A 186 -6.30 3.77 5.84
C THR A 186 -7.44 4.80 5.76
N ARG A 187 -8.67 4.33 5.93
CA ARG A 187 -9.92 5.10 6.08
C ARG A 187 -10.73 4.49 7.21
N PRO A 188 -11.65 5.27 7.82
CA PRO A 188 -12.59 4.70 8.77
C PRO A 188 -13.32 3.47 8.19
N LYS A 189 -13.47 2.44 9.01
CA LYS A 189 -14.03 1.12 8.65
C LYS A 189 -15.40 1.18 7.98
N ASP A 190 -16.20 2.20 8.30
CA ASP A 190 -17.54 2.37 7.75
C ASP A 190 -17.59 3.35 6.56
N THR A 191 -16.42 3.70 6.00
CA THR A 191 -16.36 4.55 4.83
C THR A 191 -16.90 3.80 3.62
N VAL A 192 -17.98 4.33 3.02
CA VAL A 192 -18.49 3.89 1.73
C VAL A 192 -17.85 4.74 0.63
N ARG A 193 -17.21 4.12 -0.34
CA ARG A 193 -16.67 4.82 -1.52
C ARG A 193 -17.78 5.08 -2.53
N GLU A 194 -17.69 6.24 -3.16
CA GLU A 194 -18.58 6.65 -4.24
C GLU A 194 -17.81 6.71 -5.57
N GLN A 195 -18.48 6.37 -6.65
CA GLN A 195 -17.92 6.40 -8.01
C GLN A 195 -17.43 7.78 -8.44
N LYS A 196 -18.08 8.84 -7.97
CA LYS A 196 -17.89 10.23 -8.42
C LYS A 196 -16.42 10.67 -8.53
N LYS A 197 -15.57 10.19 -7.63
CA LYS A 197 -14.14 10.58 -7.60
C LYS A 197 -13.32 9.90 -8.69
N ASP A 198 -13.77 8.78 -9.20
CA ASP A 198 -13.04 7.96 -10.16
C ASP A 198 -13.48 8.24 -11.61
N ILE A 199 -14.64 8.90 -11.85
CA ILE A 199 -15.20 9.20 -13.18
C ILE A 199 -14.22 10.02 -14.05
N GLY A 200 -13.71 11.12 -13.53
CA GLY A 200 -12.80 11.99 -14.27
C GLY A 200 -11.50 11.29 -14.68
N PRO A 201 -10.74 10.74 -13.72
CA PRO A 201 -9.54 9.96 -14.02
C PRO A 201 -9.79 8.79 -14.99
N ALA A 202 -10.85 8.01 -14.79
CA ALA A 202 -11.18 6.90 -15.69
C ALA A 202 -11.53 7.36 -17.11
N THR A 203 -12.21 8.51 -17.27
CA THR A 203 -12.51 9.08 -18.58
C THR A 203 -11.23 9.48 -19.34
N ILE A 204 -10.22 10.00 -18.65
CA ILE A 204 -8.93 10.35 -19.24
C ILE A 204 -8.19 9.06 -19.62
N LEU A 205 -8.09 8.12 -18.69
CA LEU A 205 -7.38 6.85 -18.85
C LEU A 205 -7.94 5.99 -19.99
N LYS A 206 -9.25 6.05 -20.25
CA LYS A 206 -9.94 5.28 -21.30
C LYS A 206 -9.37 5.49 -22.71
N ARG A 207 -8.66 6.60 -22.94
CA ARG A 207 -8.07 6.91 -24.24
C ARG A 207 -6.85 6.05 -24.56
N THR A 208 -6.12 5.64 -23.53
CA THR A 208 -4.85 4.88 -23.67
C THR A 208 -4.97 3.46 -23.14
N HIS A 209 -5.69 3.26 -22.04
CA HIS A 209 -5.82 1.96 -21.35
C HIS A 209 -7.30 1.74 -20.96
N PRO A 210 -8.16 1.34 -21.92
CA PRO A 210 -9.60 1.24 -21.69
C PRO A 210 -9.98 0.21 -20.63
N GLU A 211 -9.27 -0.92 -20.55
CA GLU A 211 -9.56 -1.99 -19.57
C GLU A 211 -9.20 -1.55 -18.13
N ALA A 212 -8.05 -0.94 -17.93
CA ALA A 212 -7.69 -0.34 -16.64
C ALA A 212 -8.64 0.81 -16.25
N ALA A 213 -9.13 1.58 -17.24
CA ALA A 213 -10.11 2.63 -17.00
C ALA A 213 -11.46 2.08 -16.53
N GLU A 214 -11.89 0.93 -17.04
CA GLU A 214 -13.10 0.24 -16.58
C GLU A 214 -12.95 -0.22 -15.13
N LYS A 215 -11.81 -0.83 -14.78
CA LYS A 215 -11.48 -1.18 -13.39
C LYS A 215 -11.50 0.05 -12.48
N LEU A 216 -10.87 1.14 -12.89
CA LEU A 216 -10.86 2.39 -12.12
C LEU A 216 -12.28 2.96 -11.93
N MET A 217 -13.15 2.90 -12.96
CA MET A 217 -14.53 3.33 -12.88
C MET A 217 -15.35 2.54 -11.87
N ASN A 218 -15.06 1.24 -11.73
CA ASN A 218 -15.77 0.30 -10.86
C ASN A 218 -15.05 0.09 -9.50
N ARG A 219 -13.88 0.68 -9.29
CA ARG A 219 -13.08 0.52 -8.07
C ARG A 219 -13.85 0.79 -6.77
N TYR A 220 -14.80 1.73 -6.80
CA TYR A 220 -15.62 2.02 -5.63
C TYR A 220 -16.44 0.81 -5.19
N GLN A 221 -17.00 0.06 -6.14
CA GLN A 221 -17.77 -1.14 -5.86
C GLN A 221 -16.88 -2.24 -5.31
N THR A 222 -15.77 -2.55 -6.00
CA THR A 222 -14.78 -3.54 -5.56
C THR A 222 -14.32 -3.25 -4.12
N TYR A 223 -13.94 -2.00 -3.82
CA TYR A 223 -13.54 -1.60 -2.47
C TYR A 223 -14.63 -1.86 -1.43
N ASN A 224 -15.88 -1.49 -1.73
CA ASN A 224 -16.99 -1.66 -0.78
C ASN A 224 -17.31 -3.13 -0.53
N ASP A 225 -17.27 -3.96 -1.59
CA ASP A 225 -17.50 -5.40 -1.51
C ASP A 225 -16.40 -6.10 -0.71
N GLU A 226 -15.13 -5.71 -0.90
CA GLU A 226 -13.99 -6.25 -0.16
C GLU A 226 -13.99 -5.83 1.32
N VAL A 227 -14.41 -4.59 1.64
CA VAL A 227 -14.65 -4.17 3.03
C VAL A 227 -15.77 -5.01 3.66
N ALA A 228 -16.85 -5.26 2.93
CA ALA A 228 -17.95 -6.08 3.41
C ALA A 228 -17.49 -7.52 3.67
N LEU A 229 -16.72 -8.10 2.76
CA LEU A 229 -16.12 -9.43 2.91
C LEU A 229 -15.17 -9.50 4.12
N ALA A 230 -14.28 -8.52 4.29
CA ALA A 230 -13.40 -8.45 5.45
C ALA A 230 -14.19 -8.40 6.78
N LYS A 231 -15.31 -7.66 6.81
CA LYS A 231 -16.22 -7.59 7.97
C LYS A 231 -16.93 -8.94 8.25
N GLU A 232 -17.23 -9.72 7.22
CA GLU A 232 -17.79 -11.07 7.39
C GLU A 232 -16.77 -11.99 8.06
N TYR A 233 -15.55 -12.03 7.55
CA TYR A 233 -14.47 -12.81 8.15
C TYR A 233 -14.06 -12.31 9.55
N GLU A 234 -14.25 -11.02 9.84
CA GLU A 234 -14.02 -10.48 11.19
C GLU A 234 -15.04 -11.04 12.20
N LYS A 235 -16.31 -11.22 11.80
CA LYS A 235 -17.33 -11.85 12.66
C LYS A 235 -17.00 -13.31 12.96
N ASP A 236 -16.39 -14.00 11.99
CA ASP A 236 -15.93 -15.38 12.13
C ASP A 236 -14.60 -15.51 12.89
N GLY A 237 -14.02 -14.40 13.33
CA GLY A 237 -12.75 -14.35 14.04
C GLY A 237 -11.51 -14.65 13.18
N ARG A 238 -11.63 -14.74 11.86
CA ARG A 238 -10.50 -14.97 10.94
C ARG A 238 -9.76 -13.68 10.55
N VAL A 239 -10.44 -12.56 10.61
CA VAL A 239 -9.89 -11.23 10.25
C VAL A 239 -9.96 -10.30 11.44
N LEU A 240 -8.90 -9.51 11.64
CA LEU A 240 -8.88 -8.31 12.47
C LEU A 240 -8.76 -7.10 11.56
N ILE A 241 -9.75 -6.20 11.55
CA ILE A 241 -9.68 -4.97 10.80
C ILE A 241 -9.14 -3.86 11.69
N LEU A 242 -7.97 -3.33 11.37
CA LEU A 242 -7.42 -2.10 11.95
C LEU A 242 -7.75 -0.93 11.02
N ALA A 243 -8.42 0.08 11.54
CA ALA A 243 -8.84 1.26 10.79
C ALA A 243 -8.77 2.53 11.65
N PRO A 244 -8.39 3.68 11.08
CA PRO A 244 -8.41 4.94 11.82
C PRO A 244 -9.85 5.40 12.08
N GLU A 245 -10.08 6.06 13.21
CA GLU A 245 -11.37 6.68 13.52
C GLU A 245 -11.73 7.84 12.58
N SER A 246 -10.70 8.54 12.09
CA SER A 246 -10.84 9.61 11.11
C SER A 246 -9.62 9.68 10.19
N MET A 247 -9.69 10.47 9.12
CA MET A 247 -8.55 10.72 8.23
C MET A 247 -7.64 11.86 8.71
N TYR A 248 -7.93 12.49 9.83
CA TYR A 248 -7.15 13.60 10.42
C TYR A 248 -6.79 14.71 9.42
N GLY A 249 -7.68 15.01 8.48
CA GLY A 249 -7.46 15.99 7.40
C GLY A 249 -6.57 15.49 6.24
N LEU A 250 -6.15 14.24 6.27
CA LEU A 250 -5.33 13.66 5.20
C LEU A 250 -6.18 13.13 4.04
N ASN A 251 -5.62 13.22 2.85
CA ASN A 251 -6.06 12.50 1.66
C ASN A 251 -4.85 11.81 1.02
N THR A 252 -4.98 11.29 -0.20
CA THR A 252 -3.90 10.56 -0.87
C THR A 252 -2.63 11.40 -1.06
N LEU A 253 -2.77 12.71 -1.27
CA LEU A 253 -1.67 13.61 -1.62
C LEU A 253 -1.45 14.74 -0.60
N SER A 254 -2.31 14.89 0.41
CA SER A 254 -2.19 15.99 1.38
C SER A 254 -1.04 15.76 2.35
N LYS A 255 -0.34 16.86 2.66
CA LYS A 255 0.87 16.88 3.49
C LYS A 255 0.63 17.77 4.71
N SER A 256 -0.13 17.29 5.69
CA SER A 256 -0.27 17.92 7.00
C SER A 256 0.61 17.19 8.00
N PHE A 257 1.68 17.78 8.48
CA PHE A 257 2.57 17.16 9.46
C PHE A 257 1.81 16.72 10.72
N GLU A 258 0.95 17.58 11.26
CA GLU A 258 0.12 17.23 12.43
C GLU A 258 -0.84 16.07 12.12
N GLY A 259 -1.48 16.07 10.95
CA GLY A 259 -2.36 14.99 10.52
C GLY A 259 -1.62 13.68 10.37
N LEU A 260 -0.40 13.71 9.82
CA LEU A 260 0.47 12.54 9.66
C LEU A 260 0.87 11.96 11.03
N GLU A 261 1.33 12.80 11.96
CA GLU A 261 1.70 12.36 13.31
C GLU A 261 0.51 11.76 14.07
N ARG A 262 -0.67 12.36 13.95
CA ARG A 262 -1.89 11.82 14.58
C ARG A 262 -2.28 10.47 13.98
N MET A 263 -2.21 10.35 12.67
CA MET A 263 -2.53 9.12 11.94
C MET A 263 -1.55 7.99 12.29
N TYR A 264 -0.24 8.29 12.35
CA TYR A 264 0.79 7.34 12.78
C TYR A 264 0.56 6.82 14.20
N ARG A 265 0.33 7.74 15.15
CA ARG A 265 0.07 7.36 16.55
C ARG A 265 -1.21 6.54 16.70
N ALA A 266 -2.24 6.85 15.90
CA ALA A 266 -3.47 6.07 15.88
C ALA A 266 -3.22 4.64 15.38
N GLY A 267 -2.41 4.46 14.33
CA GLY A 267 -2.01 3.14 13.85
C GLY A 267 -1.18 2.36 14.87
N TYR A 268 -0.18 3.02 15.46
CA TYR A 268 0.64 2.43 16.52
C TYR A 268 -0.20 1.95 17.71
N ALA A 269 -1.18 2.76 18.13
CA ALA A 269 -2.09 2.39 19.23
C ALA A 269 -3.04 1.24 18.85
N ALA A 270 -3.56 1.23 17.59
CA ALA A 270 -4.51 0.22 17.14
C ALA A 270 -3.89 -1.18 17.07
N ALA A 271 -2.58 -1.29 16.80
CA ALA A 271 -1.87 -2.57 16.76
C ALA A 271 -1.87 -3.32 18.11
N ALA A 272 -2.19 -2.65 19.23
CA ALA A 272 -2.37 -3.28 20.53
C ALA A 272 -3.44 -4.39 20.55
N ALA A 273 -4.34 -4.40 19.58
CA ALA A 273 -5.36 -5.44 19.45
C ALA A 273 -4.84 -6.75 18.84
N ILE A 274 -3.66 -6.73 18.19
CA ILE A 274 -3.14 -7.91 17.46
C ILE A 274 -2.85 -9.08 18.40
N PRO A 275 -2.12 -8.93 19.53
CA PRO A 275 -1.84 -10.08 20.40
C PRO A 275 -3.09 -10.81 20.88
N ALA A 276 -4.10 -10.09 21.33
CA ALA A 276 -5.37 -10.69 21.76
C ALA A 276 -6.10 -11.40 20.61
N PHE A 277 -6.02 -10.89 19.38
CA PHE A 277 -6.58 -11.53 18.20
C PHE A 277 -5.85 -12.85 17.87
N LEU A 278 -4.55 -12.94 18.12
CA LEU A 278 -3.78 -14.15 17.86
C LEU A 278 -4.05 -15.27 18.88
N GLU A 279 -4.47 -14.91 20.10
CA GLU A 279 -4.77 -15.84 21.18
C GLU A 279 -6.23 -16.34 21.15
N SER A 280 -7.12 -15.66 20.39
CA SER A 280 -8.54 -16.02 20.30
C SER A 280 -8.78 -17.13 19.30
#